data_5fd1b32b6750cb3d8088604d20e0e37f
#
_entry.id   5fd1b32b6750cb3d8088604d20e0e37f
#
_cell.length_a   1.000
_cell.length_b   1.000
_cell.length_c   1.000
_cell.angle_alpha   90.00
_cell.angle_beta   90.00
_cell.angle_gamma   90.00
#
_symmetry.space_group_name_H-M   'P 1'
#
loop_
_entity.id
_entity.type
_entity.pdbx_description
1 polymer ?
#
loop_
_entity_poly.entity_id
_entity_poly.type
_entity_poly.pdbx_seq_one_letter_code
_entity_poly.pdbx_strand_id
1 'polypeptide(L)'
;MRCSVLVICSAALFAAPVHAQDSAEALRQDIRAVRQTLQAMEQRLDALERAEGRSPASPPEVVSVAPTAIAPAATLRQAASASVPGTGQAILPPRDSVADPSSAASRPDSAAGPTDPELKGFFAIPGTETVIRIGGYAKLDAIADARAAGDEDQFITSSIPVGSAHRDTSNFNLHAKQTRFSFEARRPTSRGNLRFYLENDFFGSSDGYQFRLRHAYGQLGNTYAGYGYSSFMDADSLPDTLDFAGPGGAGYLLVAGIHHSFNWGKGNTLTVAAEDPDSQLAGTTDDTIAVNRLPDVTLTARMERDWGHLQLGAVARSLGYDGDQRDDRRFGGGAQLSGSASVGERDLLLFGVLGGKGLSRYTADLTGSGLDAVIGADGRLHALSLQGGFVGYTHYWTPMWRSNLIYGQLTMARNAALAADAFRQSRYGVFNLIWSPAPSWTMGMELLYGQLEQQDGQRGDTMRLQGSLQYNFIK
;
A
#
# COMPACT_ATOMS: atom_id res chain seq x y z
N MET A 1 -44.96 -12.84 28.07
CA MET A 1 -43.91 -13.79 28.43
C MET A 1 -42.60 -13.26 27.93
N ARG A 2 -41.74 -12.86 28.86
CA ARG A 2 -40.39 -12.29 28.61
C ARG A 2 -39.41 -13.46 28.58
N CYS A 3 -38.49 -13.50 27.62
CA CYS A 3 -37.24 -14.27 27.70
C CYS A 3 -36.10 -13.42 27.21
N SER A 4 -35.36 -12.88 28.16
CA SER A 4 -34.06 -12.26 27.96
C SER A 4 -33.02 -13.38 27.95
N VAL A 5 -32.15 -13.40 26.92
CA VAL A 5 -30.94 -14.23 26.92
C VAL A 5 -29.75 -13.31 27.10
N LEU A 6 -29.23 -13.36 28.30
CA LEU A 6 -27.98 -12.68 28.71
C LEU A 6 -26.82 -13.67 28.45
N VAL A 7 -25.93 -13.37 27.54
CA VAL A 7 -24.69 -14.15 27.35
C VAL A 7 -23.57 -13.49 28.15
N ILE A 8 -23.22 -14.15 29.25
CA ILE A 8 -22.09 -13.78 30.11
C ILE A 8 -20.84 -14.49 29.55
N CYS A 9 -19.86 -13.72 29.02
CA CYS A 9 -18.51 -14.22 28.78
C CYS A 9 -17.72 -14.18 30.08
N SER A 10 -17.54 -15.33 30.71
CA SER A 10 -16.67 -15.51 31.86
C SER A 10 -15.24 -15.74 31.39
N ALA A 11 -14.36 -14.75 31.63
CA ALA A 11 -12.92 -14.93 31.51
C ALA A 11 -12.41 -15.71 32.71
N ALA A 12 -11.93 -16.93 32.50
CA ALA A 12 -11.23 -17.72 33.51
C ALA A 12 -9.76 -17.29 33.54
N LEU A 13 -9.37 -16.54 34.55
CA LEU A 13 -7.98 -16.33 34.95
C LEU A 13 -7.47 -17.61 35.63
N PHE A 14 -6.52 -18.30 34.99
CA PHE A 14 -5.67 -19.28 35.67
C PHE A 14 -4.46 -18.56 36.25
N ALA A 15 -4.42 -18.46 37.56
CA ALA A 15 -3.26 -18.05 38.32
C ALA A 15 -2.25 -19.25 38.38
N ALA A 16 -1.05 -19.04 37.88
CA ALA A 16 0.13 -19.87 38.23
C ALA A 16 1.12 -18.96 38.94
N PRO A 17 1.51 -19.26 40.16
CA PRO A 17 2.54 -18.51 40.89
C PRO A 17 3.93 -19.08 40.64
N VAL A 18 4.95 -18.19 40.82
CA VAL A 18 6.37 -18.52 41.01
C VAL A 18 7.16 -18.82 39.73
N HIS A 19 7.38 -17.81 38.88
CA HIS A 19 8.60 -17.67 38.03
C HIS A 19 8.73 -16.25 37.48
N ALA A 20 7.91 -15.32 37.94
CA ALA A 20 7.90 -13.95 37.42
C ALA A 20 9.03 -13.05 38.02
N GLN A 21 9.63 -13.43 39.13
CA GLN A 21 10.70 -12.61 39.71
C GLN A 21 12.06 -12.87 39.04
N ASP A 22 12.38 -14.11 38.72
CA ASP A 22 13.64 -14.45 38.02
C ASP A 22 13.68 -13.89 36.60
N SER A 23 12.53 -13.85 35.90
CA SER A 23 12.45 -13.27 34.55
C SER A 23 12.57 -11.75 34.58
N ALA A 24 12.07 -11.05 35.60
CA ALA A 24 12.18 -9.61 35.73
C ALA A 24 13.62 -9.17 36.10
N GLU A 25 14.35 -9.98 36.86
CA GLU A 25 15.76 -9.70 37.14
C GLU A 25 16.66 -9.97 35.93
N ALA A 26 16.44 -11.04 35.20
CA ALA A 26 17.11 -11.33 33.94
C ALA A 26 16.91 -10.21 32.94
N LEU A 27 15.66 -9.74 32.73
CA LEU A 27 15.35 -8.62 31.85
C LEU A 27 16.05 -7.31 32.30
N ARG A 28 16.14 -7.05 33.60
CA ARG A 28 16.89 -5.90 34.13
C ARG A 28 18.40 -6.01 33.91
N GLN A 29 18.96 -7.21 33.90
CA GLN A 29 20.36 -7.46 33.56
C GLN A 29 20.60 -7.22 32.06
N ASP A 30 19.73 -7.71 31.19
CA ASP A 30 19.81 -7.49 29.73
C ASP A 30 19.68 -6.01 29.38
N ILE A 31 18.75 -5.28 29.99
CA ILE A 31 18.62 -3.82 29.82
C ILE A 31 19.89 -3.08 30.27
N ARG A 32 20.54 -3.51 31.32
CA ARG A 32 21.81 -2.92 31.77
C ARG A 32 22.94 -3.20 30.79
N ALA A 33 23.04 -4.42 30.27
CA ALA A 33 24.02 -4.80 29.26
C ALA A 33 23.84 -4.00 27.94
N VAL A 34 22.62 -3.85 27.47
CA VAL A 34 22.30 -3.04 26.30
C VAL A 34 22.67 -1.57 26.49
N ARG A 35 22.39 -0.99 27.67
CA ARG A 35 22.77 0.41 27.98
C ARG A 35 24.31 0.59 28.00
N GLN A 36 25.04 -0.35 28.54
CA GLN A 36 26.51 -0.30 28.51
C GLN A 36 27.07 -0.37 27.10
N THR A 37 26.48 -1.23 26.24
CA THR A 37 26.87 -1.34 24.84
C THR A 37 26.57 -0.03 24.08
N LEU A 38 25.42 0.61 24.33
CA LEU A 38 25.05 1.89 23.75
C LEU A 38 26.03 2.99 24.15
N GLN A 39 26.38 3.11 25.43
CA GLN A 39 27.36 4.07 25.91
C GLN A 39 28.76 3.85 25.31
N ALA A 40 29.17 2.59 25.11
CA ALA A 40 30.43 2.27 24.47
C ALA A 40 30.42 2.64 22.97
N MET A 41 29.28 2.51 22.28
CA MET A 41 29.12 2.96 20.90
C MET A 41 29.12 4.48 20.77
N GLU A 42 28.45 5.20 21.66
CA GLU A 42 28.47 6.67 21.71
C GLU A 42 29.90 7.21 21.91
N GLN A 43 30.64 6.64 22.88
CA GLN A 43 32.04 7.02 23.09
C GLN A 43 32.94 6.75 21.88
N ARG A 44 32.66 5.69 21.12
CA ARG A 44 33.37 5.36 19.91
C ARG A 44 33.03 6.30 18.75
N LEU A 45 31.77 6.72 18.66
CA LEU A 45 31.31 7.75 17.71
C LEU A 45 31.99 9.09 17.99
N ASP A 46 31.97 9.55 19.26
CA ASP A 46 32.66 10.77 19.70
C ASP A 46 34.17 10.72 19.46
N ALA A 47 34.78 9.56 19.53
CA ALA A 47 36.21 9.40 19.23
C ALA A 47 36.50 9.46 17.73
N LEU A 48 35.61 8.91 16.88
CA LEU A 48 35.70 9.01 15.43
C LEU A 48 35.47 10.44 14.94
N GLU A 49 34.46 11.15 15.44
CA GLU A 49 34.19 12.55 15.12
C GLU A 49 35.36 13.47 15.52
N ARG A 50 35.99 13.20 16.65
CA ARG A 50 37.21 13.92 17.05
C ARG A 50 38.42 13.58 16.17
N ALA A 51 38.48 12.40 15.58
CA ALA A 51 39.53 11.96 14.68
C ALA A 51 39.38 12.58 13.25
N GLU A 52 38.14 12.70 12.79
CA GLU A 52 37.82 13.36 11.50
C GLU A 52 37.96 14.88 11.55
N GLY A 53 37.82 15.53 12.72
CA GLY A 53 37.97 16.97 12.93
C GLY A 53 39.42 17.46 12.90
N ARG A 54 40.42 16.63 12.59
CA ARG A 54 41.83 16.99 12.52
C ARG A 54 42.42 16.83 11.12
N SER A 55 42.04 17.72 10.19
CA SER A 55 42.87 17.98 9.01
C SER A 55 42.82 19.48 8.71
N PRO A 56 43.95 20.20 8.73
CA PRO A 56 43.97 21.61 8.41
C PRO A 56 44.08 21.76 6.91
N ALA A 57 43.02 22.22 6.24
CA ALA A 57 43.07 22.74 4.88
C ALA A 57 43.03 24.26 4.95
N SER A 58 44.02 24.90 4.35
CA SER A 58 44.17 26.34 4.21
C SER A 58 43.04 26.95 3.38
N PRO A 59 42.67 28.22 3.65
CA PRO A 59 41.50 28.84 3.01
C PRO A 59 41.85 29.37 1.62
N PRO A 60 40.97 29.32 0.61
CA PRO A 60 41.08 30.09 -0.60
C PRO A 60 40.58 31.54 -0.42
N GLU A 61 41.23 32.40 -1.09
CA GLU A 61 41.15 33.84 -1.14
C GLU A 61 39.77 34.37 -1.59
N VAL A 62 39.23 35.34 -0.86
CA VAL A 62 37.92 35.97 -1.09
C VAL A 62 38.06 37.07 -2.14
N VAL A 63 37.42 36.90 -3.28
CA VAL A 63 37.19 38.02 -4.23
C VAL A 63 35.88 38.70 -3.87
N SER A 64 35.96 39.93 -3.39
CA SER A 64 34.85 40.82 -3.07
C SER A 64 34.24 41.39 -4.35
N VAL A 65 32.91 41.17 -4.52
CA VAL A 65 32.08 41.96 -5.43
C VAL A 65 30.90 42.54 -4.63
N ALA A 66 30.76 43.85 -4.66
CA ALA A 66 29.80 44.65 -3.91
C ALA A 66 28.36 44.49 -4.37
N PRO A 67 27.35 44.79 -3.50
CA PRO A 67 25.97 44.40 -3.70
C PRO A 67 25.16 45.42 -4.50
N THR A 68 24.32 44.93 -5.40
CA THR A 68 23.21 45.69 -5.98
C THR A 68 21.92 45.29 -5.28
N ALA A 69 21.28 46.27 -4.66
CA ALA A 69 20.02 46.10 -3.94
C ALA A 69 18.83 45.81 -4.91
N ILE A 70 18.09 44.77 -4.66
CA ILE A 70 16.75 44.56 -5.20
C ILE A 70 15.77 44.19 -4.06
N ALA A 71 14.61 44.89 -4.07
CA ALA A 71 13.55 44.91 -3.07
C ALA A 71 12.92 43.54 -2.76
N PRO A 72 12.20 43.41 -1.62
CA PRO A 72 11.78 42.13 -1.08
C PRO A 72 10.60 41.55 -1.87
N ALA A 73 10.78 40.37 -2.42
CA ALA A 73 9.70 39.55 -2.93
C ALA A 73 9.04 38.81 -1.77
N ALA A 74 7.72 38.82 -1.80
CA ALA A 74 6.85 38.22 -0.81
C ALA A 74 7.18 36.75 -0.53
N THR A 75 7.19 36.39 0.72
CA THR A 75 7.35 35.04 1.24
C THR A 75 6.17 34.20 0.77
N LEU A 76 6.33 33.46 -0.29
CA LEU A 76 5.47 32.31 -0.61
C LEU A 76 5.78 31.24 0.44
N ARG A 77 4.85 31.05 1.38
CA ARG A 77 4.80 29.85 2.21
C ARG A 77 4.70 28.67 1.23
N GLN A 78 5.78 27.96 1.09
CA GLN A 78 5.81 26.65 0.52
C GLN A 78 4.97 25.76 1.44
N ALA A 79 3.73 25.48 1.02
CA ALA A 79 2.98 24.39 1.61
C ALA A 79 3.84 23.15 1.42
N ALA A 80 4.31 22.59 2.52
CA ALA A 80 4.97 21.30 2.50
C ALA A 80 4.01 20.33 1.82
N SER A 81 4.33 19.91 0.62
CA SER A 81 3.70 18.76 0.00
C SER A 81 3.97 17.62 0.95
N ALA A 82 2.95 17.24 1.73
CA ALA A 82 3.00 15.99 2.45
C ALA A 82 3.22 14.92 1.36
N SER A 83 4.41 14.33 1.34
CA SER A 83 4.71 13.22 0.46
C SER A 83 3.74 12.11 0.78
N VAL A 84 2.78 11.90 -0.09
CA VAL A 84 1.84 10.78 -0.02
C VAL A 84 2.70 9.52 0.01
N PRO A 85 2.60 8.67 1.03
CA PRO A 85 3.30 7.38 1.03
C PRO A 85 2.80 6.61 -0.19
N GLY A 86 3.65 6.46 -1.20
CA GLY A 86 3.27 5.85 -2.47
C GLY A 86 2.73 4.45 -2.28
N THR A 87 1.50 4.26 -2.67
CA THR A 87 0.82 2.97 -2.73
C THR A 87 1.01 2.41 -4.13
N GLY A 88 2.00 1.61 -4.34
CA GLY A 88 2.28 1.12 -5.67
C GLY A 88 2.13 -0.38 -5.81
N GLN A 89 1.79 -0.82 -6.99
CA GLN A 89 1.71 -2.22 -7.37
C GLN A 89 2.86 -2.65 -8.26
N ALA A 90 3.25 -3.89 -8.06
CA ALA A 90 4.14 -4.59 -8.96
C ALA A 90 3.36 -5.07 -10.18
N ILE A 91 4.07 -5.30 -11.28
CA ILE A 91 3.67 -6.33 -12.23
C ILE A 91 3.38 -7.56 -11.39
N LEU A 92 2.11 -7.94 -11.27
CA LEU A 92 1.74 -9.15 -10.56
C LEU A 92 2.50 -10.31 -11.22
N PRO A 93 3.22 -11.12 -10.45
CA PRO A 93 3.63 -12.40 -10.98
C PRO A 93 2.37 -13.15 -11.42
N PRO A 94 2.48 -14.03 -12.42
CA PRO A 94 1.34 -14.83 -12.86
C PRO A 94 0.62 -15.41 -11.63
N ARG A 95 -0.68 -15.43 -11.65
CA ARG A 95 -1.70 -15.72 -10.63
C ARG A 95 -1.32 -16.63 -9.44
N ASP A 96 -0.20 -17.33 -9.51
CA ASP A 96 0.26 -18.30 -8.52
C ASP A 96 0.87 -17.69 -7.24
N SER A 97 0.99 -16.37 -7.12
CA SER A 97 1.73 -15.75 -6.02
C SER A 97 0.90 -14.91 -5.04
N VAL A 98 -0.34 -14.59 -5.36
CA VAL A 98 -1.29 -14.10 -4.36
C VAL A 98 -1.97 -15.35 -3.79
N ALA A 99 -1.39 -15.91 -2.74
CA ALA A 99 -1.97 -17.06 -2.08
C ALA A 99 -3.32 -16.66 -1.52
N ASP A 100 -4.38 -17.21 -2.13
CA ASP A 100 -5.73 -17.19 -1.60
C ASP A 100 -5.70 -17.65 -0.14
N PRO A 101 -6.18 -16.84 0.82
CA PRO A 101 -6.29 -17.27 2.21
C PRO A 101 -7.21 -18.49 2.39
N SER A 102 -7.97 -18.86 1.36
CA SER A 102 -8.94 -19.95 1.40
C SER A 102 -8.42 -21.30 0.95
N SER A 103 -7.20 -21.41 0.36
CA SER A 103 -6.66 -22.72 0.00
C SER A 103 -6.38 -23.54 1.26
N ALA A 104 -7.32 -24.40 1.62
CA ALA A 104 -7.12 -25.43 2.64
C ALA A 104 -6.00 -26.36 2.14
N ALA A 105 -4.75 -26.06 2.51
CA ALA A 105 -3.63 -26.91 2.19
C ALA A 105 -3.84 -28.30 2.79
N SER A 106 -3.92 -29.30 1.94
CA SER A 106 -3.88 -30.68 2.32
C SER A 106 -2.64 -30.94 3.18
N ARG A 107 -2.79 -31.73 4.21
CA ARG A 107 -1.73 -32.12 5.17
C ARG A 107 -0.56 -32.71 4.38
N PRO A 108 0.66 -32.18 4.42
CA PRO A 108 1.79 -32.86 3.78
C PRO A 108 2.07 -34.14 4.55
N ASP A 109 2.09 -35.25 3.86
CA ASP A 109 2.62 -36.50 4.42
C ASP A 109 4.09 -36.29 4.79
N SER A 110 4.45 -36.66 6.00
CA SER A 110 5.71 -36.37 6.70
C SER A 110 6.97 -37.00 6.07
N ALA A 111 6.90 -37.51 4.86
CA ALA A 111 8.00 -38.16 4.14
C ALA A 111 8.28 -37.63 2.72
N ALA A 112 7.45 -36.71 2.20
CA ALA A 112 7.68 -36.15 0.88
C ALA A 112 8.59 -34.93 0.98
N GLY A 113 9.80 -35.03 0.44
CA GLY A 113 10.59 -33.87 0.07
C GLY A 113 9.78 -32.93 -0.85
N PRO A 114 10.32 -31.82 -1.38
CA PRO A 114 9.61 -30.70 -2.00
C PRO A 114 8.88 -31.01 -3.31
N THR A 115 8.06 -32.06 -3.32
CA THR A 115 7.26 -32.52 -4.48
C THR A 115 5.82 -32.05 -4.42
N ASP A 116 5.37 -31.44 -3.32
CA ASP A 116 4.06 -30.80 -3.22
C ASP A 116 4.05 -29.55 -4.14
N PRO A 117 3.19 -29.49 -5.18
CA PRO A 117 3.11 -28.34 -6.08
C PRO A 117 2.86 -27.00 -5.34
N GLU A 118 2.15 -27.03 -4.21
CA GLU A 118 1.92 -25.85 -3.36
C GLU A 118 3.16 -25.40 -2.59
N LEU A 119 4.17 -26.27 -2.44
CA LEU A 119 5.44 -25.99 -1.77
C LEU A 119 6.61 -25.79 -2.75
N LYS A 120 6.33 -25.50 -4.00
CA LYS A 120 7.37 -25.19 -5.01
C LYS A 120 8.22 -24.02 -4.53
N GLY A 121 9.54 -24.22 -4.50
CA GLY A 121 10.51 -23.24 -4.03
C GLY A 121 10.65 -23.16 -2.50
N PHE A 122 9.92 -23.99 -1.74
CA PHE A 122 10.15 -24.15 -0.30
C PHE A 122 11.24 -25.20 -0.02
N PHE A 123 11.96 -25.01 1.05
CA PHE A 123 12.92 -25.98 1.60
C PHE A 123 12.66 -26.17 3.09
N ALA A 124 12.80 -27.43 3.55
CA ALA A 124 12.54 -27.80 4.93
C ALA A 124 13.69 -27.35 5.85
N ILE A 125 13.34 -26.87 7.05
CA ILE A 125 14.32 -26.64 8.10
C ILE A 125 14.60 -27.99 8.80
N PRO A 126 15.84 -28.49 8.77
CA PRO A 126 16.17 -29.79 9.37
C PRO A 126 15.74 -29.92 10.83
N GLY A 127 15.14 -31.05 11.19
CA GLY A 127 14.66 -31.32 12.55
C GLY A 127 13.35 -30.62 12.93
N THR A 128 12.65 -29.99 11.99
CA THR A 128 11.36 -29.34 12.21
C THR A 128 10.35 -29.69 11.11
N GLU A 129 9.07 -29.41 11.35
CA GLU A 129 8.01 -29.47 10.32
C GLU A 129 7.88 -28.16 9.55
N THR A 130 8.77 -27.20 9.74
CA THR A 130 8.72 -25.88 9.14
C THR A 130 9.40 -25.91 7.77
N VAL A 131 8.71 -25.37 6.77
CA VAL A 131 9.27 -25.09 5.45
C VAL A 131 9.37 -23.58 5.24
N ILE A 132 10.43 -23.12 4.59
CA ILE A 132 10.66 -21.70 4.31
C ILE A 132 10.88 -21.46 2.83
N ARG A 133 10.52 -20.28 2.38
CA ARG A 133 10.78 -19.78 1.03
C ARG A 133 11.33 -18.36 1.12
N ILE A 134 12.38 -18.10 0.38
CA ILE A 134 12.88 -16.76 0.12
C ILE A 134 12.47 -16.41 -1.31
N GLY A 135 11.79 -15.30 -1.51
CA GLY A 135 11.28 -14.88 -2.81
C GLY A 135 11.63 -13.43 -3.11
N GLY A 136 11.17 -12.99 -4.27
CA GLY A 136 11.31 -11.61 -4.70
C GLY A 136 11.85 -11.46 -6.11
N TYR A 137 12.12 -10.23 -6.47
CA TYR A 137 12.65 -9.87 -7.78
C TYR A 137 13.49 -8.60 -7.71
N ALA A 138 14.42 -8.45 -8.63
CA ALA A 138 15.07 -7.18 -8.95
C ALA A 138 14.34 -6.54 -10.12
N LYS A 139 14.02 -5.25 -10.03
CA LYS A 139 13.37 -4.51 -11.11
C LYS A 139 14.08 -3.18 -11.35
N LEU A 140 14.31 -2.87 -12.62
CA LEU A 140 14.82 -1.60 -13.09
C LEU A 140 13.74 -0.93 -13.94
N ASP A 141 13.43 0.32 -13.62
CA ASP A 141 12.48 1.16 -14.35
C ASP A 141 13.20 2.35 -14.96
N ALA A 142 12.97 2.61 -16.25
CA ALA A 142 13.39 3.79 -16.97
C ALA A 142 12.14 4.57 -17.37
N ILE A 143 12.02 5.79 -16.87
CA ILE A 143 10.83 6.62 -16.93
C ILE A 143 11.16 7.91 -17.67
N ALA A 144 10.34 8.28 -18.67
CA ALA A 144 10.44 9.53 -19.39
C ALA A 144 9.07 10.23 -19.39
N ASP A 145 9.00 11.39 -18.75
CA ASP A 145 7.81 12.24 -18.70
C ASP A 145 7.90 13.32 -19.78
N ALA A 146 6.85 13.46 -20.59
CA ALA A 146 6.75 14.52 -21.58
C ALA A 146 6.50 15.89 -20.93
N ARG A 147 5.86 15.89 -19.76
CA ARG A 147 5.60 17.05 -18.89
C ARG A 147 5.71 16.58 -17.44
N ALA A 148 5.91 17.51 -16.51
CA ALA A 148 5.98 17.17 -15.08
C ALA A 148 4.77 16.30 -14.64
N ALA A 149 5.06 15.15 -14.08
CA ALA A 149 4.04 14.18 -13.63
C ALA A 149 3.75 14.26 -12.12
N GLY A 150 4.47 15.11 -11.39
CA GLY A 150 4.39 15.25 -9.94
C GLY A 150 5.33 14.26 -9.25
N ASP A 151 4.94 13.01 -9.10
CA ASP A 151 5.81 11.96 -8.58
C ASP A 151 6.69 11.39 -9.71
N GLU A 152 8.02 11.41 -9.50
CA GLU A 152 8.98 10.99 -10.52
C GLU A 152 9.10 9.47 -10.65
N ASP A 153 8.82 8.75 -9.58
CA ASP A 153 9.01 7.29 -9.48
C ASP A 153 7.73 6.51 -9.79
N GLN A 154 6.56 7.12 -9.58
CA GLN A 154 5.25 6.51 -9.70
C GLN A 154 4.29 7.41 -10.49
N PHE A 155 3.36 6.84 -11.24
CA PHE A 155 2.38 7.61 -11.99
C PHE A 155 1.10 7.82 -11.20
N ILE A 156 1.16 8.73 -10.22
CA ILE A 156 0.04 9.07 -9.33
C ILE A 156 -0.71 10.25 -9.93
N THR A 157 -1.92 10.02 -10.46
CA THR A 157 -2.68 11.04 -11.18
C THR A 157 -3.09 12.23 -10.30
N SER A 158 -3.22 12.04 -8.97
CA SER A 158 -3.51 13.14 -8.04
C SER A 158 -2.33 14.06 -7.77
N SER A 159 -1.10 13.68 -8.14
CA SER A 159 0.10 14.50 -8.00
C SER A 159 0.42 15.36 -9.23
N ILE A 160 -0.28 15.19 -10.33
CA ILE A 160 -0.04 15.91 -11.59
C ILE A 160 -0.18 17.42 -11.36
N PRO A 161 0.83 18.24 -11.71
CA PRO A 161 0.78 19.69 -11.53
C PRO A 161 -0.35 20.33 -12.35
N VAL A 162 -1.03 21.31 -11.76
CA VAL A 162 -2.17 22.02 -12.35
C VAL A 162 -1.92 23.52 -12.37
N GLY A 163 -2.49 24.22 -13.33
CA GLY A 163 -2.43 25.68 -13.44
C GLY A 163 -1.00 26.20 -13.60
N SER A 164 -0.61 27.17 -12.80
CA SER A 164 0.73 27.78 -12.87
C SER A 164 1.87 26.83 -12.42
N ALA A 165 1.54 25.75 -11.70
CA ALA A 165 2.47 24.68 -11.34
C ALA A 165 2.72 23.72 -12.51
N HIS A 166 1.84 23.72 -13.52
CA HIS A 166 2.00 22.90 -14.71
C HIS A 166 3.21 23.41 -15.52
N ARG A 167 4.20 22.55 -15.70
CA ARG A 167 5.43 22.88 -16.42
C ARG A 167 5.60 21.97 -17.61
N ASP A 168 5.83 22.57 -18.79
CA ASP A 168 6.24 21.85 -20.00
C ASP A 168 7.72 21.43 -19.92
N THR A 169 8.08 20.77 -18.81
CA THR A 169 9.44 20.30 -18.57
C THR A 169 9.43 18.79 -18.62
N SER A 170 10.15 18.25 -19.60
CA SER A 170 10.38 16.81 -19.67
C SER A 170 11.35 16.37 -18.57
N ASN A 171 11.13 15.17 -18.04
CA ASN A 171 11.99 14.55 -17.03
C ASN A 171 12.37 13.14 -17.46
N PHE A 172 13.55 12.68 -17.06
CA PHE A 172 13.99 11.30 -17.20
C PHE A 172 14.49 10.79 -15.86
N ASN A 173 13.97 9.64 -15.43
CA ASN A 173 14.35 9.00 -14.18
C ASN A 173 14.69 7.52 -14.43
N LEU A 174 15.65 7.00 -13.66
CA LEU A 174 16.04 5.58 -13.68
C LEU A 174 16.17 5.11 -12.25
N HIS A 175 15.35 4.12 -11.86
CA HIS A 175 15.38 3.61 -10.50
C HIS A 175 15.09 2.10 -10.41
N ALA A 176 15.47 1.52 -9.26
CA ALA A 176 15.20 0.12 -8.93
C ALA A 176 14.36 -0.02 -7.64
N LYS A 177 13.62 1.03 -7.24
CA LYS A 177 12.88 1.09 -5.96
C LYS A 177 11.82 0.01 -5.82
N GLN A 178 11.30 -0.52 -6.94
CA GLN A 178 10.29 -1.58 -6.95
C GLN A 178 10.87 -2.98 -6.68
N THR A 179 12.21 -3.12 -6.62
CA THR A 179 12.84 -4.38 -6.20
C THR A 179 12.25 -4.86 -4.88
N ARG A 180 11.94 -6.16 -4.78
CA ARG A 180 11.30 -6.77 -3.63
C ARG A 180 12.06 -7.95 -3.07
N PHE A 181 11.94 -8.10 -1.75
CA PHE A 181 12.31 -9.31 -1.03
C PHE A 181 11.10 -9.82 -0.27
N SER A 182 10.92 -11.14 -0.28
CA SER A 182 9.92 -11.79 0.54
C SER A 182 10.50 -12.99 1.27
N PHE A 183 9.98 -13.22 2.46
CA PHE A 183 10.25 -14.40 3.27
C PHE A 183 8.91 -15.01 3.68
N GLU A 184 8.79 -16.32 3.51
CA GLU A 184 7.62 -17.06 3.91
C GLU A 184 8.04 -18.30 4.71
N ALA A 185 7.37 -18.54 5.83
CA ALA A 185 7.49 -19.77 6.60
C ALA A 185 6.11 -20.40 6.76
N ARG A 186 6.04 -21.72 6.57
CA ARG A 186 4.81 -22.51 6.79
C ARG A 186 5.09 -23.68 7.72
N ARG A 187 4.12 -24.00 8.56
CA ARG A 187 4.16 -25.13 9.46
C ARG A 187 2.74 -25.70 9.65
N PRO A 188 2.53 -27.02 9.48
CA PRO A 188 1.28 -27.64 9.84
C PRO A 188 1.12 -27.63 11.37
N THR A 189 -0.12 -27.40 11.84
CA THR A 189 -0.47 -27.48 13.26
C THR A 189 -1.78 -28.23 13.44
N SER A 190 -2.09 -28.62 14.65
CA SER A 190 -3.38 -29.26 14.99
C SER A 190 -4.61 -28.36 14.76
N ARG A 191 -4.39 -27.03 14.58
CA ARG A 191 -5.44 -26.03 14.36
C ARG A 191 -5.46 -25.47 12.94
N GLY A 192 -4.72 -26.09 12.01
CA GLY A 192 -4.55 -25.65 10.64
C GLY A 192 -3.12 -25.25 10.32
N ASN A 193 -2.85 -24.84 9.10
CA ASN A 193 -1.53 -24.39 8.68
C ASN A 193 -1.23 -23.02 9.27
N LEU A 194 -0.07 -22.92 9.93
CA LEU A 194 0.52 -21.65 10.32
C LEU A 194 1.34 -21.13 9.14
N ARG A 195 1.13 -19.89 8.76
CA ARG A 195 1.89 -19.16 7.75
C ARG A 195 2.39 -17.86 8.36
N PHE A 196 3.65 -17.56 8.15
CA PHE A 196 4.25 -16.25 8.36
C PHE A 196 4.71 -15.72 7.02
N TYR A 197 4.42 -14.45 6.72
CA TYR A 197 4.85 -13.79 5.50
C TYR A 197 5.39 -12.40 5.79
N LEU A 198 6.54 -12.09 5.20
CA LEU A 198 7.19 -10.79 5.24
C LEU A 198 7.55 -10.37 3.81
N GLU A 199 7.24 -9.15 3.42
CA GLU A 199 7.63 -8.55 2.14
C GLU A 199 7.97 -7.07 2.32
N ASN A 200 9.00 -6.63 1.62
CA ASN A 200 9.40 -5.22 1.55
C ASN A 200 9.80 -4.81 0.13
N ASP A 201 9.76 -3.51 -0.13
CA ASP A 201 10.36 -2.85 -1.29
C ASP A 201 11.24 -1.66 -0.83
N PHE A 202 11.65 -0.77 -1.77
CA PHE A 202 12.54 0.35 -1.48
C PHE A 202 11.90 1.72 -1.69
N PHE A 203 10.59 1.82 -1.60
CA PHE A 203 9.84 3.09 -1.66
C PHE A 203 9.61 3.75 -0.29
N GLY A 204 10.44 3.50 0.70
CA GLY A 204 10.27 4.05 2.06
C GLY A 204 10.52 5.55 2.16
N SER A 205 11.16 6.16 1.15
CA SER A 205 11.41 7.60 1.07
C SER A 205 11.34 8.07 -0.38
N SER A 206 10.97 9.34 -0.59
CA SER A 206 11.10 10.02 -1.88
C SER A 206 12.57 10.13 -2.31
N ASP A 207 13.46 10.35 -1.34
CA ASP A 207 14.89 10.54 -1.58
C ASP A 207 15.66 9.24 -1.30
N GLY A 208 16.08 8.54 -2.35
CA GLY A 208 16.90 7.34 -2.25
C GLY A 208 16.14 6.04 -2.10
N TYR A 209 16.80 5.03 -1.55
CA TYR A 209 16.34 3.65 -1.44
C TYR A 209 16.17 3.28 0.02
N GLN A 210 14.99 3.51 0.60
CA GLN A 210 14.69 3.10 1.97
C GLN A 210 13.70 1.93 1.98
N PHE A 211 13.92 1.01 2.91
CA PHE A 211 13.00 -0.10 3.10
C PHE A 211 11.59 0.37 3.45
N ARG A 212 10.60 -0.16 2.73
CA ARG A 212 9.19 -0.01 3.06
C ARG A 212 8.58 -1.38 3.32
N LEU A 213 7.98 -1.53 4.49
CA LEU A 213 7.21 -2.74 4.81
C LEU A 213 5.96 -2.78 3.94
N ARG A 214 5.76 -3.90 3.24
CA ARG A 214 4.55 -4.16 2.46
C ARG A 214 3.65 -5.17 3.15
N HIS A 215 4.24 -6.27 3.58
CA HIS A 215 3.52 -7.30 4.30
C HIS A 215 4.33 -7.78 5.50
N ALA A 216 3.67 -7.94 6.64
CA ALA A 216 4.19 -8.60 7.83
C ALA A 216 3.02 -9.19 8.60
N TYR A 217 2.71 -10.46 8.36
CA TYR A 217 1.55 -11.09 8.97
C TYR A 217 1.76 -12.55 9.32
N GLY A 218 0.96 -13.01 10.29
CA GLY A 218 0.72 -14.41 10.61
C GLY A 218 -0.68 -14.83 10.19
N GLN A 219 -0.80 -16.05 9.71
CA GLN A 219 -2.10 -16.67 9.38
C GLN A 219 -2.16 -18.06 10.02
N LEU A 220 -3.27 -18.37 10.68
CA LEU A 220 -3.56 -19.70 11.22
C LEU A 220 -4.91 -20.17 10.68
N GLY A 221 -4.88 -21.14 9.78
CA GLY A 221 -6.06 -21.53 9.03
C GLY A 221 -6.68 -20.34 8.31
N ASN A 222 -7.93 -20.03 8.63
CA ASN A 222 -8.69 -18.93 8.01
C ASN A 222 -8.55 -17.58 8.74
N THR A 223 -7.75 -17.49 9.80
CA THR A 223 -7.53 -16.26 10.58
C THR A 223 -6.19 -15.66 10.24
N TYR A 224 -6.19 -14.41 9.84
CA TYR A 224 -5.03 -13.57 9.55
C TYR A 224 -4.90 -12.48 10.62
N ALA A 225 -3.67 -12.13 10.97
CA ALA A 225 -3.37 -10.96 11.80
C ALA A 225 -2.01 -10.38 11.41
N GLY A 226 -1.95 -9.07 11.18
CA GLY A 226 -0.73 -8.37 10.83
C GLY A 226 -0.97 -7.20 9.88
N TYR A 227 0.08 -6.82 9.15
CA TYR A 227 0.09 -5.73 8.19
C TYR A 227 0.12 -6.27 6.76
N GLY A 228 -0.77 -5.80 5.91
CA GLY A 228 -0.85 -6.20 4.51
C GLY A 228 -2.01 -5.54 3.80
N TYR A 229 -2.50 -6.15 2.74
CA TYR A 229 -3.67 -5.62 2.03
C TYR A 229 -4.92 -5.62 2.90
N SER A 230 -5.66 -4.51 2.85
CA SER A 230 -7.02 -4.45 3.36
C SER A 230 -7.87 -5.56 2.73
N SER A 231 -8.78 -6.15 3.50
CA SER A 231 -9.72 -7.13 2.93
C SER A 231 -10.74 -6.48 1.97
N PHE A 232 -10.91 -5.16 2.01
CA PHE A 232 -11.70 -4.41 1.02
C PHE A 232 -11.06 -4.40 -0.36
N MET A 233 -9.73 -4.47 -0.45
CA MET A 233 -8.98 -4.52 -1.71
C MET A 233 -9.14 -5.88 -2.40
N ASP A 234 -9.17 -5.86 -3.73
CA ASP A 234 -9.13 -7.05 -4.58
C ASP A 234 -7.91 -6.99 -5.52
N ALA A 235 -6.81 -7.57 -5.07
CA ALA A 235 -5.56 -7.55 -5.81
C ALA A 235 -5.63 -8.34 -7.14
N ASP A 236 -6.49 -9.37 -7.20
CA ASP A 236 -6.63 -10.21 -8.38
C ASP A 236 -7.44 -9.55 -9.51
N SER A 237 -8.12 -8.45 -9.21
CA SER A 237 -8.85 -7.64 -10.21
C SER A 237 -7.96 -6.64 -10.93
N LEU A 238 -6.71 -6.46 -10.49
CA LEU A 238 -5.83 -5.42 -11.00
C LEU A 238 -5.10 -5.88 -12.26
N PRO A 239 -5.11 -5.07 -13.33
CA PRO A 239 -4.38 -5.39 -14.56
C PRO A 239 -2.87 -5.23 -14.41
N ASP A 240 -2.09 -5.90 -15.25
CA ASP A 240 -0.64 -5.78 -15.27
C ASP A 240 -0.20 -4.39 -15.78
N THR A 241 0.45 -3.61 -14.93
CA THR A 241 1.14 -2.36 -15.28
C THR A 241 2.64 -2.48 -15.04
N LEU A 242 3.45 -1.75 -15.82
CA LEU A 242 4.87 -1.56 -15.51
C LEU A 242 5.03 -0.51 -14.42
N ASP A 243 4.20 0.52 -14.46
CA ASP A 243 4.14 1.52 -13.39
C ASP A 243 3.75 0.90 -12.06
N PHE A 244 4.31 1.45 -11.00
CA PHE A 244 4.15 0.92 -9.65
C PHE A 244 2.79 1.28 -9.02
N ALA A 245 2.22 2.45 -9.33
CA ALA A 245 0.97 2.92 -8.72
C ALA A 245 -0.27 2.13 -9.20
N GLY A 246 -0.24 1.62 -10.44
CA GLY A 246 -1.37 0.91 -11.04
C GLY A 246 -2.54 1.82 -11.44
N PRO A 247 -3.73 1.26 -11.73
CA PRO A 247 -4.81 2.04 -12.30
C PRO A 247 -5.42 3.03 -11.30
N GLY A 248 -5.57 4.27 -11.75
CA GLY A 248 -6.36 5.27 -11.01
C GLY A 248 -7.80 4.80 -10.78
N GLY A 249 -8.36 5.12 -9.61
CA GLY A 249 -9.70 4.70 -9.20
C GLY A 249 -9.79 3.27 -8.66
N ALA A 250 -8.67 2.57 -8.53
CA ALA A 250 -8.64 1.26 -7.88
C ALA A 250 -8.78 1.39 -6.36
N GLY A 251 -9.49 0.43 -5.75
CA GLY A 251 -9.46 0.23 -4.31
C GLY A 251 -8.12 -0.37 -3.91
N TYR A 252 -7.35 0.34 -3.06
CA TYR A 252 -6.02 -0.08 -2.62
C TYR A 252 -5.69 0.48 -1.24
N LEU A 253 -5.26 -0.38 -0.33
CA LEU A 253 -4.74 0.03 0.98
C LEU A 253 -3.86 -1.07 1.57
N LEU A 254 -2.71 -0.70 2.12
CA LEU A 254 -1.93 -1.52 3.04
C LEU A 254 -2.19 -1.06 4.47
N VAL A 255 -2.61 -1.97 5.34
CA VAL A 255 -3.09 -1.64 6.67
C VAL A 255 -2.84 -2.78 7.67
N ALA A 256 -2.65 -2.45 8.93
CA ALA A 256 -2.65 -3.44 10.00
C ALA A 256 -4.10 -3.87 10.32
N GLY A 257 -4.30 -5.16 10.55
CA GLY A 257 -5.62 -5.66 10.85
C GLY A 257 -5.67 -7.14 11.22
N ILE A 258 -6.84 -7.55 11.60
CA ILE A 258 -7.20 -8.95 11.79
C ILE A 258 -8.41 -9.26 10.94
N HIS A 259 -8.38 -10.37 10.22
CA HIS A 259 -9.56 -10.85 9.50
C HIS A 259 -9.77 -12.36 9.64
N HIS A 260 -11.01 -12.77 9.47
CA HIS A 260 -11.40 -14.17 9.45
C HIS A 260 -12.26 -14.45 8.22
N SER A 261 -11.91 -15.52 7.51
CA SER A 261 -12.58 -15.95 6.29
C SER A 261 -13.44 -17.19 6.55
N PHE A 262 -14.66 -17.15 6.06
CA PHE A 262 -15.61 -18.25 6.08
C PHE A 262 -15.79 -18.78 4.66
N ASN A 263 -15.39 -20.02 4.42
CA ASN A 263 -15.52 -20.66 3.12
C ASN A 263 -16.81 -21.49 3.07
N TRP A 264 -17.58 -21.40 1.98
CA TRP A 264 -18.76 -22.23 1.78
C TRP A 264 -18.92 -22.66 0.31
N GLY A 265 -19.35 -23.90 0.12
CA GLY A 265 -19.44 -24.48 -1.22
C GLY A 265 -18.10 -24.47 -1.94
N LYS A 266 -18.13 -24.45 -3.27
CA LYS A 266 -16.93 -24.37 -4.10
C LYS A 266 -16.65 -22.91 -4.46
N GLY A 267 -15.49 -22.38 -4.01
CA GLY A 267 -14.98 -21.07 -4.40
C GLY A 267 -15.82 -19.88 -3.94
N ASN A 268 -16.49 -19.96 -2.79
CA ASN A 268 -17.13 -18.81 -2.16
C ASN A 268 -16.45 -18.53 -0.81
N THR A 269 -16.17 -17.27 -0.55
CA THR A 269 -15.54 -16.82 0.70
C THR A 269 -16.22 -15.57 1.20
N LEU A 270 -16.50 -15.51 2.49
CA LEU A 270 -16.92 -14.32 3.21
C LEU A 270 -15.83 -13.95 4.19
N THR A 271 -15.29 -12.74 4.10
CA THR A 271 -14.25 -12.26 5.01
C THR A 271 -14.79 -11.08 5.82
N VAL A 272 -14.58 -11.12 7.12
CA VAL A 272 -14.85 -10.03 8.05
C VAL A 272 -13.52 -9.56 8.63
N ALA A 273 -13.25 -8.26 8.62
CA ALA A 273 -12.04 -7.71 9.19
C ALA A 273 -12.29 -6.51 10.10
N ALA A 274 -11.36 -6.32 11.03
CA ALA A 274 -11.16 -5.09 11.77
C ALA A 274 -9.75 -4.56 11.43
N GLU A 275 -9.70 -3.35 10.91
CA GLU A 275 -8.51 -2.72 10.36
C GLU A 275 -8.17 -1.46 11.15
N ASP A 276 -6.88 -1.12 11.21
CA ASP A 276 -6.38 0.08 11.88
C ASP A 276 -7.02 1.33 11.27
N PRO A 277 -7.72 2.15 12.05
CA PRO A 277 -8.40 3.34 11.57
C PRO A 277 -7.42 4.51 11.42
N ASP A 278 -7.67 5.35 10.43
CA ASP A 278 -6.94 6.60 10.21
C ASP A 278 -7.88 7.61 9.56
N SER A 279 -8.25 8.68 10.30
CA SER A 279 -9.11 9.74 9.81
C SER A 279 -8.28 10.78 9.07
N GLN A 280 -8.32 10.78 7.75
CA GLN A 280 -7.62 11.73 6.89
C GLN A 280 -8.51 12.95 6.62
N LEU A 281 -8.16 14.10 7.21
CA LEU A 281 -9.03 15.27 7.29
C LEU A 281 -8.44 16.47 6.57
N ALA A 282 -9.30 17.20 5.85
CA ALA A 282 -9.02 18.52 5.29
C ALA A 282 -9.60 19.64 6.20
N GLY A 283 -9.07 20.86 6.05
CA GLY A 283 -9.51 22.01 6.85
C GLY A 283 -9.07 21.96 8.31
N THR A 284 -8.00 21.22 8.60
CA THR A 284 -7.38 21.14 9.92
C THR A 284 -6.59 22.41 10.22
N THR A 285 -6.55 22.79 11.51
CA THR A 285 -5.67 23.84 12.08
C THR A 285 -4.59 23.18 12.92
N ASP A 286 -3.62 23.95 13.41
CA ASP A 286 -2.52 23.42 14.24
C ASP A 286 -3.04 22.75 15.54
N ASP A 287 -4.22 23.17 16.02
CA ASP A 287 -4.87 22.63 17.23
C ASP A 287 -5.80 21.45 16.94
N THR A 288 -5.88 21.00 15.69
CA THR A 288 -6.78 19.89 15.28
C THR A 288 -6.05 18.56 15.31
N ILE A 289 -6.57 17.61 16.08
CA ILE A 289 -6.05 16.24 16.16
C ILE A 289 -7.09 15.28 15.59
N ALA A 290 -6.71 14.46 14.61
CA ALA A 290 -7.55 13.37 14.13
C ALA A 290 -7.74 12.32 15.23
N VAL A 291 -8.98 11.87 15.43
CA VAL A 291 -9.33 10.95 16.52
C VAL A 291 -9.99 9.70 15.94
N ASN A 292 -9.36 8.57 16.20
CA ASN A 292 -9.80 7.25 15.74
C ASN A 292 -10.26 6.42 16.95
N ARG A 293 -11.57 6.25 17.15
CA ARG A 293 -12.10 5.55 18.34
C ARG A 293 -12.60 4.13 18.07
N LEU A 294 -12.85 3.80 16.84
CA LEU A 294 -13.31 2.48 16.40
C LEU A 294 -12.46 2.01 15.24
N PRO A 295 -12.17 0.71 15.14
CA PRO A 295 -11.54 0.18 13.95
C PRO A 295 -12.40 0.40 12.71
N ASP A 296 -11.80 0.49 11.55
CA ASP A 296 -12.50 0.35 10.28
C ASP A 296 -12.94 -1.13 10.16
N VAL A 297 -14.22 -1.35 9.82
CA VAL A 297 -14.76 -2.70 9.68
C VAL A 297 -15.04 -2.98 8.22
N THR A 298 -14.47 -4.05 7.69
CA THR A 298 -14.71 -4.46 6.30
C THR A 298 -15.42 -5.81 6.24
N LEU A 299 -16.24 -5.97 5.22
CA LEU A 299 -16.96 -7.20 4.89
C LEU A 299 -16.81 -7.44 3.39
N THR A 300 -16.27 -8.59 3.01
CA THR A 300 -16.13 -8.95 1.59
C THR A 300 -16.72 -10.31 1.30
N ALA A 301 -17.46 -10.42 0.21
CA ALA A 301 -17.97 -11.66 -0.34
C ALA A 301 -17.34 -11.90 -1.70
N ARG A 302 -16.57 -12.99 -1.83
CA ARG A 302 -15.87 -13.38 -3.04
C ARG A 302 -16.45 -14.69 -3.59
N MET A 303 -16.59 -14.72 -4.90
CA MET A 303 -17.03 -15.89 -5.65
C MET A 303 -16.00 -16.19 -6.75
N GLU A 304 -15.41 -17.38 -6.73
CA GLU A 304 -14.48 -17.88 -7.75
C GLU A 304 -15.12 -18.96 -8.61
N ARG A 305 -14.89 -18.88 -9.91
CA ARG A 305 -15.39 -19.83 -10.92
C ARG A 305 -14.31 -20.05 -12.00
N ASP A 306 -14.51 -21.02 -12.85
CA ASP A 306 -13.59 -21.32 -13.96
C ASP A 306 -13.41 -20.15 -14.94
N TRP A 307 -14.40 -19.25 -15.02
CA TRP A 307 -14.34 -18.06 -15.86
C TRP A 307 -13.65 -16.86 -15.19
N GLY A 308 -13.35 -16.89 -13.91
CA GLY A 308 -12.76 -15.80 -13.15
C GLY A 308 -13.39 -15.63 -11.77
N HIS A 309 -13.39 -14.40 -11.24
CA HIS A 309 -13.97 -14.12 -9.92
C HIS A 309 -14.76 -12.82 -9.89
N LEU A 310 -15.64 -12.72 -8.89
CA LEU A 310 -16.30 -11.49 -8.47
C LEU A 310 -16.11 -11.29 -6.97
N GLN A 311 -15.82 -10.06 -6.55
CA GLN A 311 -15.77 -9.67 -5.15
C GLN A 311 -16.63 -8.44 -4.91
N LEU A 312 -17.54 -8.55 -3.92
CA LEU A 312 -18.28 -7.43 -3.37
C LEU A 312 -17.71 -7.10 -1.99
N GLY A 313 -17.19 -5.89 -1.83
CA GLY A 313 -16.65 -5.38 -0.58
C GLY A 313 -17.49 -4.24 -0.02
N ALA A 314 -17.54 -4.12 1.30
CA ALA A 314 -18.09 -2.99 2.02
C ALA A 314 -17.15 -2.59 3.15
N VAL A 315 -17.07 -1.31 3.46
CA VAL A 315 -16.32 -0.78 4.59
C VAL A 315 -17.16 0.23 5.38
N ALA A 316 -17.10 0.15 6.70
CA ALA A 316 -17.69 1.10 7.63
C ALA A 316 -16.60 1.73 8.49
N ARG A 317 -16.62 3.05 8.62
CA ARG A 317 -15.57 3.86 9.25
C ARG A 317 -16.15 4.85 10.25
N SER A 318 -15.38 5.18 11.29
CA SER A 318 -15.70 6.25 12.22
C SER A 318 -14.63 7.34 12.11
N LEU A 319 -14.94 8.40 11.37
CA LEU A 319 -14.07 9.57 11.19
C LEU A 319 -14.29 10.56 12.33
N GLY A 320 -13.23 11.16 12.87
CA GLY A 320 -13.34 12.10 13.96
C GLY A 320 -12.16 13.04 14.10
N TYR A 321 -12.41 14.17 14.78
CA TYR A 321 -11.37 15.08 15.21
C TYR A 321 -11.67 15.62 16.62
N ASP A 322 -10.65 16.07 17.29
CA ASP A 322 -10.67 16.82 18.54
C ASP A 322 -9.89 18.12 18.33
N GLY A 323 -10.41 19.23 18.79
CA GLY A 323 -9.81 20.56 18.71
C GLY A 323 -10.21 21.41 19.92
N ASP A 324 -9.46 22.46 20.21
CA ASP A 324 -9.58 23.29 21.44
C ASP A 324 -11.00 23.80 21.72
N GLN A 325 -11.79 24.03 20.68
CA GLN A 325 -13.13 24.59 20.83
C GLN A 325 -14.26 23.64 20.46
N ARG A 326 -13.96 22.58 19.69
CA ARG A 326 -14.96 21.63 19.16
C ARG A 326 -14.34 20.28 18.84
N ASP A 327 -15.15 19.26 19.04
CA ASP A 327 -14.95 17.93 18.50
C ASP A 327 -16.17 17.52 17.65
N ASP A 328 -15.97 16.71 16.65
CA ASP A 328 -17.08 16.10 15.89
C ASP A 328 -16.69 14.74 15.33
N ARG A 329 -17.71 13.93 15.04
CA ARG A 329 -17.57 12.61 14.46
C ARG A 329 -18.63 12.34 13.43
N ARG A 330 -18.21 11.59 12.37
CA ARG A 330 -19.11 11.16 11.32
C ARG A 330 -18.82 9.71 10.95
N PHE A 331 -19.86 9.00 10.63
CA PHE A 331 -19.70 7.71 9.96
C PHE A 331 -19.40 7.94 8.48
N GLY A 332 -18.38 7.24 8.02
CA GLY A 332 -18.03 7.08 6.62
C GLY A 332 -18.16 5.63 6.20
N GLY A 333 -18.01 5.37 4.93
CA GLY A 333 -17.97 4.04 4.39
C GLY A 333 -18.37 4.00 2.93
N GLY A 334 -18.27 2.82 2.35
CA GLY A 334 -18.59 2.61 0.94
C GLY A 334 -18.60 1.16 0.55
N ALA A 335 -18.77 0.94 -0.73
CA ALA A 335 -18.78 -0.38 -1.33
C ALA A 335 -17.89 -0.42 -2.59
N GLN A 336 -17.42 -1.62 -2.93
CA GLN A 336 -16.66 -1.95 -4.12
C GLN A 336 -17.20 -3.22 -4.75
N LEU A 337 -17.34 -3.21 -6.07
CA LEU A 337 -17.52 -4.41 -6.88
C LEU A 337 -16.31 -4.55 -7.80
N SER A 338 -15.63 -5.69 -7.75
CA SER A 338 -14.42 -5.95 -8.54
C SER A 338 -14.40 -7.38 -9.04
N GLY A 339 -13.52 -7.67 -9.96
CA GLY A 339 -13.35 -9.02 -10.45
C GLY A 339 -12.53 -9.13 -11.72
N SER A 340 -12.41 -10.37 -12.17
CA SER A 340 -11.82 -10.74 -13.45
C SER A 340 -12.67 -11.76 -14.17
N ALA A 341 -12.66 -11.70 -15.51
CA ALA A 341 -13.35 -12.65 -16.34
C ALA A 341 -12.45 -13.08 -17.54
N SER A 342 -12.42 -14.38 -17.82
CA SER A 342 -11.79 -14.90 -19.03
C SER A 342 -12.60 -14.51 -20.26
N VAL A 343 -11.92 -14.03 -21.31
CA VAL A 343 -12.50 -13.66 -22.59
C VAL A 343 -11.87 -14.54 -23.66
N GLY A 344 -12.70 -15.36 -24.33
CA GLY A 344 -12.20 -16.38 -25.23
C GLY A 344 -11.34 -17.41 -24.50
N GLU A 345 -10.25 -17.86 -25.12
CA GLU A 345 -9.39 -18.94 -24.58
C GLU A 345 -8.27 -18.42 -23.66
N ARG A 346 -7.85 -17.16 -23.77
CA ARG A 346 -6.62 -16.66 -23.14
C ARG A 346 -6.72 -15.28 -22.55
N ASP A 347 -7.61 -14.44 -23.08
CA ASP A 347 -7.66 -13.03 -22.69
C ASP A 347 -8.41 -12.83 -21.37
N LEU A 348 -8.16 -11.70 -20.72
CA LEU A 348 -8.75 -11.35 -19.43
C LEU A 348 -9.37 -9.97 -19.49
N LEU A 349 -10.57 -9.85 -18.95
CA LEU A 349 -11.19 -8.59 -18.55
C LEU A 349 -11.05 -8.45 -17.05
N LEU A 350 -10.57 -7.30 -16.59
CA LEU A 350 -10.38 -6.97 -15.18
C LEU A 350 -11.10 -5.65 -14.89
N PHE A 351 -11.74 -5.54 -13.74
CA PHE A 351 -12.47 -4.33 -13.41
C PHE A 351 -12.63 -4.13 -11.91
N GLY A 352 -12.85 -2.87 -11.53
CA GLY A 352 -13.25 -2.48 -10.18
C GLY A 352 -14.04 -1.19 -10.25
N VAL A 353 -15.13 -1.09 -9.49
CA VAL A 353 -15.89 0.13 -9.27
C VAL A 353 -16.14 0.29 -7.78
N LEU A 354 -15.99 1.50 -7.27
CA LEU A 354 -16.17 1.82 -5.86
C LEU A 354 -16.90 3.14 -5.67
N GLY A 355 -17.53 3.30 -4.52
CA GLY A 355 -18.15 4.56 -4.15
C GLY A 355 -18.58 4.59 -2.70
N GLY A 356 -18.60 5.80 -2.14
CA GLY A 356 -18.98 6.01 -0.75
C GLY A 356 -18.68 7.42 -0.25
N LYS A 357 -18.61 7.56 1.07
CA LYS A 357 -18.25 8.80 1.77
C LYS A 357 -17.12 8.53 2.76
N GLY A 358 -16.09 9.39 2.75
CA GLY A 358 -14.93 9.21 3.61
C GLY A 358 -14.10 8.00 3.20
N LEU A 359 -13.90 7.80 1.90
CA LEU A 359 -13.30 6.60 1.32
C LEU A 359 -11.95 6.88 0.62
N SER A 360 -11.42 8.10 0.70
CA SER A 360 -10.20 8.49 -0.02
C SER A 360 -8.99 7.63 0.38
N ARG A 361 -8.87 7.30 1.67
CA ARG A 361 -7.82 6.41 2.19
C ARG A 361 -7.80 5.04 1.49
N TYR A 362 -8.95 4.54 1.07
CA TYR A 362 -9.10 3.22 0.44
C TYR A 362 -8.90 3.24 -1.09
N THR A 363 -8.39 4.33 -1.65
CA THR A 363 -8.13 4.44 -3.09
C THR A 363 -6.65 4.68 -3.38
N ALA A 364 -6.15 4.10 -4.47
CA ALA A 364 -4.75 4.23 -4.88
C ALA A 364 -4.31 5.70 -5.06
N ASP A 365 -5.19 6.53 -5.64
CA ASP A 365 -4.89 7.93 -5.96
C ASP A 365 -4.83 8.85 -4.73
N LEU A 366 -5.61 8.59 -3.67
CA LEU A 366 -5.85 9.55 -2.60
C LEU A 366 -5.46 9.07 -1.20
N THR A 367 -4.88 7.88 -1.06
CA THR A 367 -4.32 7.44 0.23
C THR A 367 -3.31 8.47 0.73
N GLY A 368 -3.49 8.96 1.96
CA GLY A 368 -2.62 9.98 2.55
C GLY A 368 -2.93 11.42 2.14
N SER A 369 -3.97 11.67 1.33
CA SER A 369 -4.31 13.01 0.81
C SER A 369 -5.04 13.92 1.81
N GLY A 370 -5.50 13.41 2.96
CA GLY A 370 -6.30 14.20 3.91
C GLY A 370 -7.77 14.40 3.47
N LEU A 371 -8.29 13.60 2.53
CA LEU A 371 -9.57 13.87 1.86
C LEU A 371 -10.69 12.86 2.20
N ASP A 372 -10.65 12.24 3.38
CA ASP A 372 -11.80 11.44 3.85
C ASP A 372 -12.96 12.35 4.27
N ALA A 373 -12.66 13.44 4.98
CA ALA A 373 -13.66 14.40 5.40
C ALA A 373 -13.05 15.80 5.46
N VAL A 374 -13.91 16.83 5.50
CA VAL A 374 -13.50 18.21 5.67
C VAL A 374 -14.20 18.82 6.89
N ILE A 375 -13.47 19.62 7.66
CA ILE A 375 -14.02 20.43 8.75
C ILE A 375 -14.59 21.69 8.13
N GLY A 376 -15.92 21.85 8.21
CA GLY A 376 -16.61 23.03 7.70
C GLY A 376 -16.40 24.27 8.56
N ALA A 377 -16.74 25.45 8.05
CA ALA A 377 -16.70 26.70 8.81
C ALA A 377 -17.61 26.70 10.07
N ASP A 378 -18.59 25.80 10.11
CA ASP A 378 -19.46 25.56 11.26
C ASP A 378 -18.82 24.65 12.32
N GLY A 379 -17.59 24.20 12.08
CA GLY A 379 -16.87 23.24 12.93
C GLY A 379 -17.44 21.83 12.88
N ARG A 380 -18.25 21.50 11.88
CA ARG A 380 -18.75 20.13 11.69
C ARG A 380 -17.91 19.37 10.67
N LEU A 381 -17.78 18.08 10.93
CA LEU A 381 -17.09 17.17 10.03
C LEU A 381 -18.04 16.71 8.91
N HIS A 382 -17.63 16.87 7.65
CA HIS A 382 -18.38 16.47 6.48
C HIS A 382 -17.60 15.40 5.72
N ALA A 383 -18.07 14.15 5.76
CA ALA A 383 -17.47 13.06 4.99
C ALA A 383 -17.63 13.32 3.49
N LEU A 384 -16.52 13.30 2.75
CA LEU A 384 -16.45 13.63 1.33
C LEU A 384 -16.95 12.46 0.47
N SER A 385 -17.81 12.76 -0.50
CA SER A 385 -18.34 11.75 -1.42
C SER A 385 -17.34 11.48 -2.53
N LEU A 386 -17.02 10.20 -2.73
CA LEU A 386 -16.07 9.69 -3.70
C LEU A 386 -16.68 8.55 -4.50
N GLN A 387 -16.39 8.51 -5.80
CA GLN A 387 -16.70 7.37 -6.67
C GLN A 387 -15.66 7.23 -7.76
N GLY A 388 -15.41 6.00 -8.18
CA GLY A 388 -14.46 5.73 -9.24
C GLY A 388 -14.41 4.27 -9.62
N GLY A 389 -13.45 3.96 -10.45
CA GLY A 389 -13.20 2.60 -10.89
C GLY A 389 -12.25 2.54 -12.06
N PHE A 390 -11.98 1.33 -12.48
CA PHE A 390 -11.14 1.02 -13.62
C PHE A 390 -11.68 -0.17 -14.39
N VAL A 391 -11.23 -0.27 -15.64
CA VAL A 391 -11.38 -1.44 -16.50
C VAL A 391 -10.04 -1.69 -17.22
N GLY A 392 -9.64 -2.94 -17.28
CA GLY A 392 -8.44 -3.39 -17.97
C GLY A 392 -8.75 -4.60 -18.86
N TYR A 393 -8.14 -4.63 -20.03
CA TYR A 393 -8.20 -5.78 -20.94
C TYR A 393 -6.79 -6.25 -21.21
N THR A 394 -6.51 -7.52 -20.90
CA THR A 394 -5.23 -8.19 -21.18
C THR A 394 -5.40 -9.10 -22.39
N HIS A 395 -4.65 -8.85 -23.45
CA HIS A 395 -4.58 -9.68 -24.64
C HIS A 395 -3.27 -10.48 -24.69
N TYR A 396 -3.36 -11.80 -24.84
CA TYR A 396 -2.21 -12.67 -24.99
C TYR A 396 -1.95 -12.98 -26.46
N TRP A 397 -0.98 -12.31 -27.06
CA TRP A 397 -0.52 -12.58 -28.43
C TRP A 397 0.09 -13.97 -28.57
N THR A 398 0.89 -14.34 -27.58
CA THR A 398 1.54 -15.64 -27.43
C THR A 398 1.70 -15.96 -25.94
N PRO A 399 2.16 -17.15 -25.53
CA PRO A 399 2.50 -17.42 -24.13
C PRO A 399 3.57 -16.47 -23.54
N MET A 400 4.39 -15.83 -24.39
CA MET A 400 5.48 -14.93 -23.98
C MET A 400 5.13 -13.44 -24.12
N TRP A 401 4.14 -13.09 -24.95
CA TRP A 401 3.79 -11.71 -25.25
C TRP A 401 2.35 -11.40 -24.85
N ARG A 402 2.16 -10.32 -24.12
CA ARG A 402 0.85 -9.77 -23.77
C ARG A 402 0.84 -8.26 -23.82
N SER A 403 -0.34 -7.70 -24.00
CA SER A 403 -0.61 -6.27 -23.92
C SER A 403 -1.77 -6.00 -22.98
N ASN A 404 -1.74 -4.87 -22.31
CA ASN A 404 -2.85 -4.39 -21.50
C ASN A 404 -3.31 -3.03 -22.03
N LEU A 405 -4.63 -2.86 -22.11
CA LEU A 405 -5.29 -1.57 -22.30
C LEU A 405 -6.12 -1.29 -21.05
N ILE A 406 -5.84 -0.17 -20.39
CA ILE A 406 -6.42 0.14 -19.08
C ILE A 406 -6.96 1.56 -19.10
N TYR A 407 -8.15 1.74 -18.53
CA TYR A 407 -8.72 3.05 -18.22
C TYR A 407 -9.20 3.07 -16.78
N GLY A 408 -8.92 4.18 -16.08
CA GLY A 408 -9.36 4.42 -14.71
C GLY A 408 -9.81 5.86 -14.51
N GLN A 409 -10.70 6.07 -13.56
CA GLN A 409 -11.19 7.39 -13.17
C GLN A 409 -11.60 7.41 -11.71
N LEU A 410 -11.28 8.51 -11.03
CA LEU A 410 -11.73 8.79 -9.68
C LEU A 410 -12.35 10.18 -9.63
N THR A 411 -13.46 10.34 -8.92
CA THR A 411 -14.21 11.58 -8.86
C THR A 411 -14.69 11.83 -7.44
N MET A 412 -14.36 13.01 -6.91
CA MET A 412 -14.86 13.53 -5.63
C MET A 412 -15.95 14.56 -5.89
N ALA A 413 -16.99 14.59 -5.08
CA ALA A 413 -18.03 15.61 -5.19
C ALA A 413 -17.46 17.01 -4.92
N ARG A 414 -18.00 18.05 -5.57
CA ARG A 414 -17.65 19.43 -5.24
C ARG A 414 -18.08 19.76 -3.83
N ASN A 415 -17.20 20.46 -3.10
CA ASN A 415 -17.46 20.88 -1.73
C ASN A 415 -16.82 22.25 -1.48
N ALA A 416 -17.63 23.24 -1.12
CA ALA A 416 -17.17 24.60 -0.89
C ALA A 416 -16.26 24.78 0.34
N ALA A 417 -16.19 23.80 1.23
CA ALA A 417 -15.29 23.80 2.37
C ALA A 417 -13.86 23.30 2.01
N LEU A 418 -13.68 22.71 0.83
CA LEU A 418 -12.37 22.32 0.33
C LEU A 418 -11.63 23.51 -0.27
N ALA A 419 -10.30 23.47 -0.23
CA ALA A 419 -9.45 24.41 -0.97
C ALA A 419 -9.73 24.34 -2.48
N ALA A 420 -9.55 25.45 -3.17
CA ALA A 420 -9.81 25.55 -4.60
C ALA A 420 -8.96 24.59 -5.44
N ASP A 421 -7.73 24.34 -4.99
CA ASP A 421 -6.74 23.45 -5.58
C ASP A 421 -6.85 21.99 -5.09
N ALA A 422 -7.82 21.67 -4.23
CA ALA A 422 -8.04 20.30 -3.78
C ALA A 422 -8.49 19.39 -4.94
N PHE A 423 -8.23 18.10 -4.80
CA PHE A 423 -8.62 17.07 -5.78
C PHE A 423 -10.13 17.12 -6.11
N ARG A 424 -10.44 17.02 -7.39
CA ARG A 424 -11.81 16.91 -7.90
C ARG A 424 -12.00 15.64 -8.73
N GLN A 425 -11.16 15.41 -9.72
CA GLN A 425 -11.25 14.26 -10.62
C GLN A 425 -9.88 13.91 -11.17
N SER A 426 -9.60 12.62 -11.27
CA SER A 426 -8.46 12.09 -12.05
C SER A 426 -8.95 11.18 -13.18
N ARG A 427 -8.16 11.10 -14.24
CA ARG A 427 -8.30 10.15 -15.32
C ARG A 427 -6.95 9.51 -15.60
N TYR A 428 -6.98 8.23 -15.86
CA TYR A 428 -5.81 7.38 -16.08
C TYR A 428 -6.03 6.51 -17.31
N GLY A 429 -5.05 6.46 -18.19
CA GLY A 429 -5.07 5.62 -19.38
C GLY A 429 -3.72 4.96 -19.60
N VAL A 430 -3.69 3.66 -19.92
CA VAL A 430 -2.45 2.90 -20.14
C VAL A 430 -2.60 1.96 -21.30
N PHE A 431 -1.52 1.89 -22.09
CA PHE A 431 -1.27 0.81 -23.02
C PHE A 431 0.15 0.30 -22.83
N ASN A 432 0.32 -1.03 -22.74
CA ASN A 432 1.64 -1.63 -22.62
C ASN A 432 1.82 -2.85 -23.52
N LEU A 433 3.09 -3.22 -23.70
CA LEU A 433 3.51 -4.46 -24.31
C LEU A 433 4.55 -5.10 -23.39
N ILE A 434 4.25 -6.32 -22.93
CA ILE A 434 5.05 -7.06 -21.95
C ILE A 434 5.54 -8.36 -22.60
N TRP A 435 6.84 -8.63 -22.46
CA TRP A 435 7.51 -9.81 -22.94
C TRP A 435 8.15 -10.60 -21.80
N SER A 436 7.82 -11.88 -21.72
CA SER A 436 8.35 -12.82 -20.72
C SER A 436 9.05 -13.98 -21.44
N PRO A 437 10.32 -13.79 -21.90
CA PRO A 437 11.04 -14.80 -22.72
C PRO A 437 11.38 -16.07 -21.94
N ALA A 438 11.46 -15.97 -20.64
CA ALA A 438 11.72 -17.08 -19.72
C ALA A 438 10.95 -16.87 -18.42
N PRO A 439 10.71 -17.92 -17.63
CA PRO A 439 9.95 -17.82 -16.38
C PRO A 439 10.47 -16.78 -15.38
N SER A 440 11.77 -16.50 -15.38
CA SER A 440 12.38 -15.54 -14.45
C SER A 440 12.49 -14.12 -15.00
N TRP A 441 12.21 -13.90 -16.29
CA TRP A 441 12.40 -12.60 -16.93
C TRP A 441 11.10 -12.00 -17.40
N THR A 442 10.89 -10.72 -17.10
CA THR A 442 9.79 -9.92 -17.64
C THR A 442 10.35 -8.56 -18.00
N MET A 443 10.05 -8.11 -19.20
CA MET A 443 10.39 -6.77 -19.68
C MET A 443 9.23 -6.20 -20.48
N GLY A 444 9.19 -4.88 -20.60
CA GLY A 444 8.11 -4.23 -21.32
C GLY A 444 8.30 -2.75 -21.51
N MET A 445 7.40 -2.20 -22.29
CA MET A 445 7.22 -0.75 -22.47
C MET A 445 5.77 -0.39 -22.21
N GLU A 446 5.57 0.75 -21.57
CA GLU A 446 4.25 1.23 -21.16
C GLU A 446 4.13 2.71 -21.46
N LEU A 447 3.03 3.09 -22.11
CA LEU A 447 2.62 4.47 -22.33
C LEU A 447 1.47 4.78 -21.39
N LEU A 448 1.65 5.81 -20.57
CA LEU A 448 0.66 6.27 -19.60
C LEU A 448 0.19 7.69 -19.97
N TYR A 449 -1.09 7.93 -19.78
CA TYR A 449 -1.71 9.26 -19.83
C TYR A 449 -2.45 9.52 -18.53
N GLY A 450 -2.25 10.70 -17.94
CA GLY A 450 -2.92 11.14 -16.73
C GLY A 450 -3.46 12.54 -16.87
N GLN A 451 -4.59 12.80 -16.22
CA GLN A 451 -5.19 14.11 -16.08
C GLN A 451 -5.73 14.30 -14.66
N LEU A 452 -5.47 15.47 -14.08
CA LEU A 452 -6.04 15.94 -12.83
C LEU A 452 -6.90 17.18 -13.06
N GLU A 453 -8.08 17.23 -12.44
CA GLU A 453 -8.93 18.40 -12.29
C GLU A 453 -9.05 18.75 -10.81
N GLN A 454 -8.91 20.00 -10.46
CA GLN A 454 -9.09 20.56 -9.11
C GLN A 454 -10.51 21.06 -8.86
N GLN A 455 -10.84 21.41 -7.61
CA GLN A 455 -12.19 21.87 -7.22
C GLN A 455 -12.62 23.16 -7.94
N ASP A 456 -11.67 24.04 -8.29
CA ASP A 456 -11.89 25.27 -9.07
C ASP A 456 -12.08 25.01 -10.58
N GLY A 457 -11.86 23.77 -11.05
CA GLY A 457 -11.99 23.36 -12.43
C GLY A 457 -10.71 23.51 -13.26
N GLN A 458 -9.62 23.97 -12.68
CA GLN A 458 -8.31 23.95 -13.35
C GLN A 458 -7.87 22.50 -13.61
N ARG A 459 -7.11 22.29 -14.70
CA ARG A 459 -6.66 20.98 -15.14
C ARG A 459 -5.19 20.96 -15.46
N GLY A 460 -4.57 19.81 -15.19
CA GLY A 460 -3.24 19.44 -15.64
C GLY A 460 -3.26 18.05 -16.27
N ASP A 461 -2.40 17.81 -17.23
CA ASP A 461 -2.25 16.51 -17.87
C ASP A 461 -0.78 16.22 -18.18
N THR A 462 -0.45 14.94 -18.26
CA THR A 462 0.89 14.48 -18.61
C THR A 462 0.85 13.14 -19.32
N MET A 463 1.95 12.85 -20.04
CA MET A 463 2.23 11.53 -20.62
C MET A 463 3.57 11.04 -20.15
N ARG A 464 3.63 9.74 -19.81
CA ARG A 464 4.83 9.01 -19.39
C ARG A 464 5.08 7.85 -20.31
N LEU A 465 6.33 7.66 -20.71
CA LEU A 465 6.84 6.43 -21.30
C LEU A 465 7.69 5.72 -20.26
N GLN A 466 7.37 4.48 -19.94
CA GLN A 466 8.14 3.67 -19.00
C GLN A 466 8.62 2.39 -19.68
N GLY A 467 9.90 2.07 -19.50
CA GLY A 467 10.49 0.79 -19.82
C GLY A 467 10.89 0.06 -18.55
N SER A 468 10.64 -1.24 -18.46
CA SER A 468 10.98 -2.02 -17.26
C SER A 468 11.67 -3.32 -17.61
N LEU A 469 12.62 -3.70 -16.74
CA LEU A 469 13.28 -5.01 -16.75
C LEU A 469 13.16 -5.62 -15.36
N GLN A 470 12.55 -6.79 -15.25
CA GLN A 470 12.39 -7.51 -14.00
C GLN A 470 12.98 -8.90 -14.09
N TYR A 471 13.71 -9.28 -13.05
CA TYR A 471 14.25 -10.63 -12.86
C TYR A 471 13.75 -11.21 -11.53
N ASN A 472 12.98 -12.32 -11.63
CA ASN A 472 12.50 -13.07 -10.47
C ASN A 472 13.54 -14.16 -10.14
N PHE A 473 14.07 -14.18 -8.91
CA PHE A 473 15.13 -15.13 -8.56
C PHE A 473 14.60 -16.46 -7.99
N ILE A 474 13.32 -16.54 -7.66
CA ILE A 474 12.61 -17.81 -7.38
C ILE A 474 11.23 -17.75 -8.03
N LYS A 475 10.85 -18.84 -8.69
CA LYS A 475 9.53 -19.02 -9.31
C LYS A 475 8.90 -20.33 -8.87
#